data_8845c7b04e3f159d784a97fe7bb82e23
#
_entry.id   8845c7b04e3f159d784a97fe7bb82e23
#
_cell.length_a   1.000
_cell.length_b   1.000
_cell.length_c   1.000
_cell.angle_alpha   90.00
_cell.angle_beta   90.00
_cell.angle_gamma   90.00
#
_symmetry.space_group_name_H-M   'P 1'
#
loop_
_entity.id
_entity.type
_entity.pdbx_description
1 polymer ?
#
loop_
_entity_poly.entity_id
_entity_poly.type
_entity_poly.pdbx_seq_one_letter_code
_entity_poly.pdbx_strand_id
1 'polypeptide(L)'
;MDIKLIVLDLCAYDEQEWFEFKENWFQPEALGEYISAMSNAAAFHYRKKAFFIWGVNNDTHEIVGTTFNQYCEYNKEPYQNYLARNLSPSINFSFEEDVIDGNRVVVLVIPAGRDSDSIQGKEICDRLFNGNR
;
A
#
# COMPACT_ATOMS: atom_id res chain seq x y z
N MET A 1 6.07 7.14 12.02
CA MET A 1 6.54 6.38 10.83
C MET A 1 7.35 7.31 9.96
N ASP A 2 8.55 6.92 9.62
CA ASP A 2 9.43 7.76 8.81
C ASP A 2 9.30 7.38 7.34
N ILE A 3 8.50 8.14 6.61
CA ILE A 3 8.18 7.84 5.20
C ILE A 3 9.43 7.91 4.33
N LYS A 4 10.29 8.89 4.56
CA LYS A 4 11.51 9.03 3.77
C LYS A 4 12.39 7.80 3.90
N LEU A 5 12.60 7.30 5.11
CA LEU A 5 13.41 6.11 5.34
C LEU A 5 12.80 4.88 4.70
N ILE A 6 11.47 4.75 4.77
CA ILE A 6 10.77 3.62 4.16
C ILE A 6 10.98 3.63 2.65
N VAL A 7 10.78 4.78 2.00
CA VAL A 7 10.91 4.88 0.55
C VAL A 7 12.35 4.59 0.12
N LEU A 8 13.33 5.18 0.80
CA LEU A 8 14.74 4.96 0.45
C LEU A 8 15.13 3.50 0.64
N ASP A 9 14.62 2.86 1.69
CA ASP A 9 14.92 1.44 1.93
C ASP A 9 14.33 0.57 0.83
N LEU A 10 13.06 0.78 0.49
CA LEU A 10 12.40 -0.05 -0.52
C LEU A 10 12.98 0.14 -1.92
N CYS A 11 13.48 1.34 -2.25
CA CYS A 11 14.11 1.59 -3.55
C CYS A 11 15.38 0.76 -3.75
N ALA A 12 15.96 0.22 -2.69
CA ALA A 12 17.18 -0.58 -2.77
C ALA A 12 16.91 -2.05 -3.12
N TYR A 13 15.64 -2.46 -3.20
CA TYR A 13 15.27 -3.85 -3.43
C TYR A 13 14.41 -3.98 -4.68
N ASP A 14 14.40 -5.16 -5.28
CA ASP A 14 13.45 -5.50 -6.34
C ASP A 14 12.05 -5.56 -5.75
N GLU A 15 11.04 -5.18 -6.55
CA GLU A 15 9.66 -5.20 -6.09
C GLU A 15 9.25 -6.58 -5.58
N GLN A 16 8.51 -6.55 -4.47
CA GLN A 16 7.88 -7.73 -3.88
C GLN A 16 6.37 -7.53 -3.94
N GLU A 17 5.61 -8.56 -3.57
CA GLU A 17 4.15 -8.48 -3.62
C GLU A 17 3.56 -7.50 -2.62
N TRP A 18 4.34 -7.04 -1.65
CA TRP A 18 3.87 -6.16 -0.58
C TRP A 18 4.33 -4.71 -0.74
N PHE A 19 4.96 -4.36 -1.86
CA PHE A 19 5.16 -2.95 -2.20
C PHE A 19 5.19 -2.75 -3.71
N GLU A 20 4.77 -1.55 -4.14
CA GLU A 20 4.58 -1.22 -5.55
C GLU A 20 5.01 0.22 -5.79
N PHE A 21 5.68 0.49 -6.91
CA PHE A 21 6.10 1.83 -7.29
C PHE A 21 5.32 2.30 -8.52
N LYS A 22 4.86 3.56 -8.47
CA LYS A 22 4.21 4.23 -9.60
C LYS A 22 4.67 5.69 -9.65
N GLU A 23 4.48 6.35 -10.80
CA GLU A 23 4.78 7.78 -10.88
C GLU A 23 3.51 8.60 -10.66
N ASN A 24 2.71 8.82 -11.70
CA ASN A 24 1.49 9.64 -11.60
C ASN A 24 0.22 8.82 -11.81
N TRP A 25 0.28 7.56 -11.51
CA TRP A 25 -0.79 6.61 -11.77
C TRP A 25 -2.06 6.97 -10.99
N PHE A 26 -3.20 6.93 -11.68
CA PHE A 26 -4.50 7.19 -11.06
C PHE A 26 -5.55 6.32 -11.71
N GLN A 27 -5.88 5.20 -11.08
CA GLN A 27 -6.94 4.29 -11.52
C GLN A 27 -7.68 3.81 -10.29
N PRO A 28 -8.73 4.55 -9.88
CA PRO A 28 -9.39 4.31 -8.59
C PRO A 28 -9.88 2.90 -8.35
N GLU A 29 -10.49 2.28 -9.35
CA GLU A 29 -11.03 0.93 -9.18
C GLU A 29 -9.91 -0.10 -9.03
N ALA A 30 -8.86 0.06 -9.82
CA ALA A 30 -7.71 -0.84 -9.73
C ALA A 30 -6.99 -0.70 -8.39
N LEU A 31 -6.94 0.53 -7.84
CA LEU A 31 -6.26 0.74 -6.55
C LEU A 31 -6.95 -0.05 -5.43
N GLY A 32 -8.29 -0.11 -5.44
CA GLY A 32 -9.00 -0.93 -4.46
C GLY A 32 -8.56 -2.38 -4.50
N GLU A 33 -8.40 -2.93 -5.70
CA GLU A 33 -7.92 -4.30 -5.86
C GLU A 33 -6.49 -4.47 -5.36
N TYR A 34 -5.62 -3.47 -5.67
CA TYR A 34 -4.25 -3.48 -5.16
C TYR A 34 -4.21 -3.49 -3.63
N ILE A 35 -5.05 -2.66 -3.00
CA ILE A 35 -5.08 -2.59 -1.54
C ILE A 35 -5.39 -3.96 -0.95
N SER A 36 -6.42 -4.63 -1.47
CA SER A 36 -6.81 -5.94 -0.96
C SER A 36 -5.72 -6.99 -1.19
N ALA A 37 -5.16 -7.03 -2.41
CA ALA A 37 -4.13 -8.01 -2.76
C ALA A 37 -2.87 -7.79 -1.93
N MET A 38 -2.46 -6.53 -1.76
CA MET A 38 -1.22 -6.22 -1.04
C MET A 38 -1.37 -6.44 0.46
N SER A 39 -2.55 -6.20 1.01
CA SER A 39 -2.84 -6.52 2.41
C SER A 39 -2.64 -8.02 2.67
N ASN A 40 -3.16 -8.84 1.77
CA ASN A 40 -3.01 -10.30 1.87
C ASN A 40 -1.55 -10.72 1.66
N ALA A 41 -0.86 -10.10 0.70
CA ALA A 41 0.55 -10.43 0.44
C ALA A 41 1.43 -10.09 1.64
N ALA A 42 1.17 -8.94 2.28
CA ALA A 42 1.93 -8.58 3.47
C ALA A 42 1.76 -9.63 4.57
N ALA A 43 0.52 -10.07 4.79
CA ALA A 43 0.26 -11.12 5.79
C ALA A 43 0.97 -12.42 5.43
N PHE A 44 0.94 -12.80 4.17
CA PHE A 44 1.58 -14.03 3.69
C PHE A 44 3.09 -14.01 3.93
N HIS A 45 3.71 -12.82 3.76
CA HIS A 45 5.16 -12.66 3.92
C HIS A 45 5.54 -12.22 5.35
N TYR A 46 4.62 -12.30 6.29
CA TYR A 46 4.85 -11.94 7.70
C TYR A 46 5.29 -10.48 7.86
N ARG A 47 4.83 -9.61 6.95
CA ARG A 47 5.06 -8.18 7.05
C ARG A 47 3.87 -7.54 7.76
N LYS A 48 4.10 -6.48 8.51
CA LYS A 48 3.00 -5.79 9.19
C LYS A 48 2.23 -4.89 8.26
N LYS A 49 2.86 -4.41 7.20
CA LYS A 49 2.29 -3.41 6.29
C LYS A 49 2.76 -3.66 4.88
N ALA A 50 1.94 -3.20 3.94
CA ALA A 50 2.31 -3.08 2.53
C ALA A 50 2.33 -1.60 2.16
N PHE A 51 3.01 -1.25 1.07
CA PHE A 51 3.21 0.14 0.67
C PHE A 51 2.99 0.30 -0.82
N PHE A 52 2.11 1.22 -1.20
CA PHE A 52 1.93 1.62 -2.59
C PHE A 52 2.47 3.04 -2.71
N ILE A 53 3.47 3.25 -3.55
CA ILE A 53 4.29 4.47 -3.53
C ILE A 53 4.20 5.19 -4.87
N TRP A 54 3.77 6.47 -4.85
CA TRP A 54 3.78 7.33 -6.02
C TRP A 54 5.01 8.23 -5.96
N GLY A 55 5.67 8.40 -7.10
CA GLY A 55 6.83 9.27 -7.22
C GLY A 55 8.14 8.53 -7.41
N VAL A 56 8.09 7.23 -7.66
CA VAL A 56 9.27 6.40 -7.89
C VAL A 56 9.10 5.70 -9.23
N ASN A 57 10.15 5.75 -10.05
CA ASN A 57 10.13 5.06 -11.34
C ASN A 57 10.18 3.55 -11.12
N ASN A 58 9.25 2.84 -11.75
CA ASN A 58 9.09 1.41 -11.52
C ASN A 58 10.27 0.59 -12.05
N ASP A 59 10.96 1.06 -13.08
CA ASP A 59 12.06 0.32 -13.70
C ASP A 59 13.39 0.62 -13.02
N THR A 60 13.68 1.90 -12.76
CA THR A 60 14.99 2.33 -12.25
C THR A 60 15.01 2.46 -10.74
N HIS A 61 13.84 2.57 -10.11
CA HIS A 61 13.65 2.85 -8.68
C HIS A 61 14.20 4.23 -8.30
N GLU A 62 14.31 5.13 -9.27
CA GLU A 62 14.69 6.52 -9.00
C GLU A 62 13.50 7.30 -8.47
N ILE A 63 13.76 8.17 -7.51
CA ILE A 63 12.73 9.05 -6.95
C ILE A 63 12.58 10.23 -7.90
N VAL A 64 11.44 10.31 -8.59
CA VAL A 64 11.20 11.30 -9.63
C VAL A 64 10.09 12.29 -9.26
N GLY A 65 9.37 12.01 -8.16
CA GLY A 65 8.29 12.87 -7.71
C GLY A 65 6.97 12.54 -8.37
N THR A 66 5.89 13.04 -7.78
CA THR A 66 4.54 12.80 -8.30
C THR A 66 3.65 14.02 -8.14
N THR A 67 2.71 14.16 -9.07
CA THR A 67 1.62 15.13 -8.99
C THR A 67 0.32 14.48 -8.50
N PHE A 68 0.34 13.20 -8.19
CA PHE A 68 -0.84 12.51 -7.66
C PHE A 68 -1.33 13.21 -6.39
N ASN A 69 -2.64 13.48 -6.32
CA ASN A 69 -3.24 14.18 -5.19
C ASN A 69 -4.19 13.22 -4.45
N GLN A 70 -3.76 12.75 -3.28
CA GLN A 70 -4.54 11.83 -2.46
C GLN A 70 -5.78 12.47 -1.86
N TYR A 71 -5.90 13.79 -1.98
CA TYR A 71 -7.07 14.53 -1.47
C TYR A 71 -8.05 14.92 -2.58
N CYS A 72 -7.87 14.40 -3.80
CA CYS A 72 -8.75 14.71 -4.90
C CYS A 72 -10.14 14.09 -4.68
N GLU A 73 -11.09 14.52 -5.51
CA GLU A 73 -12.43 13.94 -5.52
C GLU A 73 -12.54 12.91 -6.63
N TYR A 74 -13.37 11.91 -6.39
CA TYR A 74 -13.71 10.91 -7.40
C TYR A 74 -15.15 10.49 -7.16
N ASN A 75 -15.97 10.49 -8.22
CA ASN A 75 -17.41 10.17 -8.11
C ASN A 75 -18.11 11.07 -7.10
N LYS A 76 -17.76 12.37 -7.08
CA LYS A 76 -18.41 13.39 -6.26
C LYS A 76 -18.19 13.16 -4.76
N GLU A 77 -17.14 12.46 -4.37
CA GLU A 77 -16.77 12.28 -2.97
C GLU A 77 -15.24 12.31 -2.84
N PRO A 78 -14.72 12.57 -1.64
CA PRO A 78 -13.27 12.47 -1.43
C PRO A 78 -12.78 11.08 -1.84
N TYR A 79 -11.66 11.04 -2.56
CA TYR A 79 -11.11 9.81 -3.08
C TYR A 79 -10.90 8.76 -1.98
N GLN A 80 -10.43 9.19 -0.82
CA GLN A 80 -10.18 8.27 0.29
C GLN A 80 -11.47 7.65 0.81
N ASN A 81 -12.58 8.39 0.78
CA ASN A 81 -13.90 7.84 1.15
C ASN A 81 -14.34 6.79 0.13
N TYR A 82 -14.16 7.09 -1.16
CA TYR A 82 -14.49 6.13 -2.22
C TYR A 82 -13.73 4.82 -2.00
N LEU A 83 -12.42 4.91 -1.75
CA LEU A 83 -11.60 3.71 -1.54
C LEU A 83 -12.08 2.93 -0.33
N ALA A 84 -12.31 3.62 0.79
CA ALA A 84 -12.68 2.97 2.04
C ALA A 84 -13.99 2.19 1.91
N ARG A 85 -15.01 2.80 1.29
CA ARG A 85 -16.32 2.15 1.22
C ARG A 85 -16.38 1.02 0.20
N ASN A 86 -15.40 0.93 -0.69
CA ASN A 86 -15.36 -0.14 -1.69
C ASN A 86 -14.50 -1.33 -1.28
N LEU A 87 -13.91 -1.29 -0.09
CA LEU A 87 -13.11 -2.40 0.42
C LEU A 87 -13.97 -3.34 1.27
N SER A 88 -13.87 -4.63 0.99
CA SER A 88 -14.56 -5.66 1.73
C SER A 88 -13.65 -6.87 1.86
N PRO A 89 -13.22 -7.25 3.07
CA PRO A 89 -13.51 -6.56 4.32
C PRO A 89 -12.82 -5.20 4.42
N SER A 90 -13.24 -4.41 5.39
CA SER A 90 -12.69 -3.09 5.65
C SER A 90 -11.19 -3.17 5.96
N ILE A 91 -10.41 -2.25 5.39
CA ILE A 91 -8.97 -2.17 5.61
C ILE A 91 -8.66 -0.74 6.03
N ASN A 92 -7.98 -0.58 7.15
CA ASN A 92 -7.68 0.75 7.71
C ASN A 92 -6.38 1.30 7.15
N PHE A 93 -6.41 1.68 5.87
CA PHE A 93 -5.26 2.26 5.18
C PHE A 93 -5.08 3.73 5.54
N SER A 94 -3.90 4.28 5.24
CA SER A 94 -3.66 5.72 5.38
C SER A 94 -2.73 6.19 4.26
N PHE A 95 -2.90 7.47 3.87
CA PHE A 95 -1.99 8.12 2.93
C PHE A 95 -1.01 9.00 3.70
N GLU A 96 0.26 8.93 3.35
CA GLU A 96 1.31 9.76 3.91
C GLU A 96 2.07 10.41 2.76
N GLU A 97 2.72 11.54 3.02
CA GLU A 97 3.56 12.14 1.98
C GLU A 97 4.80 12.75 2.58
N ASP A 98 5.84 12.89 1.78
CA ASP A 98 7.08 13.51 2.16
C ASP A 98 7.75 14.08 0.91
N VAL A 99 8.81 14.84 1.12
CA VAL A 99 9.63 15.38 0.02
C VAL A 99 11.04 14.84 0.21
N ILE A 100 11.56 14.19 -0.84
CA ILE A 100 12.90 13.59 -0.81
C ILE A 100 13.70 14.21 -1.93
N ASP A 101 14.77 14.95 -1.56
CA ASP A 101 15.62 15.67 -2.52
C ASP A 101 14.82 16.52 -3.49
N GLY A 102 13.81 17.24 -2.96
CA GLY A 102 12.97 18.11 -3.75
C GLY A 102 11.84 17.43 -4.50
N ASN A 103 11.73 16.11 -4.42
CA ASN A 103 10.69 15.34 -5.11
C ASN A 103 9.62 14.90 -4.14
N ARG A 104 8.37 15.28 -4.43
CA ARG A 104 7.24 14.89 -3.59
C ARG A 104 6.89 13.42 -3.84
N VAL A 105 6.76 12.66 -2.76
CA VAL A 105 6.32 11.25 -2.82
C VAL A 105 5.08 11.08 -1.97
N VAL A 106 4.19 10.17 -2.38
CA VAL A 106 2.98 9.82 -1.63
C VAL A 106 3.03 8.32 -1.39
N VAL A 107 2.74 7.92 -0.15
CA VAL A 107 2.77 6.51 0.23
C VAL A 107 1.41 6.13 0.80
N LEU A 108 0.80 5.12 0.22
CA LEU A 108 -0.40 4.50 0.78
C LEU A 108 0.07 3.36 1.67
N VAL A 109 -0.21 3.47 2.97
CA VAL A 109 0.19 2.48 3.96
C VAL A 109 -0.99 1.54 4.18
N ILE A 110 -0.77 0.27 3.92
CA ILE A 110 -1.81 -0.76 3.93
C ILE A 110 -1.48 -1.76 5.02
N PRO A 111 -2.32 -1.90 6.06
CA PRO A 111 -2.04 -2.89 7.10
C PRO A 111 -2.21 -4.30 6.56
N ALA A 112 -1.42 -5.23 7.08
CA ALA A 112 -1.51 -6.64 6.69
C ALA A 112 -2.89 -7.18 7.05
N GLY A 113 -3.43 -8.08 6.20
CA GLY A 113 -4.69 -8.76 6.45
C GLY A 113 -4.56 -9.70 7.63
N ARG A 114 -5.65 -9.93 8.27
CA ARG A 114 -5.59 -10.81 9.38
C ARG A 114 -6.26 -12.07 9.05
N ASP A 115 -6.30 -12.34 9.51
CA ASP A 115 -6.69 -13.00 9.57
C ASP A 115 -6.98 -13.18 10.27
N SER A 116 -6.81 -13.04 10.25
CA SER A 116 -6.87 -12.81 10.86
C SER A 116 -6.93 -12.68 11.74
N ASP A 117 -7.02 -12.68 12.11
CA ASP A 117 -6.80 -12.27 13.02
C ASP A 117 -7.08 -12.38 13.66
N SER A 118 -7.23 -12.68 13.75
CA SER A 118 -7.18 -12.66 14.37
C SER A 118 -7.70 -13.16 14.75
N ILE A 119 -8.07 -13.48 14.76
CA ILE A 119 -8.05 -13.88 14.95
C ILE A 119 -8.00 -14.28 15.05
N GLN A 120 -8.05 -14.30 14.93
CA GLN A 120 -7.48 -14.48 14.89
C GLN A 120 -6.73 -14.77 14.99
N GLY A 121 -6.68 -14.66 15.23
CA GLY A 121 -5.68 -14.82 15.23
C GLY A 121 -5.27 -15.78 15.27
N LYS A 122 -5.44 -16.37 15.38
CA LYS A 122 -5.01 -17.17 15.23
C LYS A 122 -5.16 -18.04 14.36
N GLU A 123 -5.94 -18.05 13.75
CA GLU A 123 -5.91 -18.56 12.91
C GLU A 123 -5.32 -18.64 11.94
N ILE A 124 -5.23 -18.30 11.69
CA ILE A 124 -4.38 -18.18 10.88
C ILE A 124 -3.44 -18.48 10.86
N CYS A 125 -3.30 -18.47 11.60
CA CYS A 125 -2.17 -18.67 11.50
C CYS A 125 -1.93 -19.91 11.34
N ASP A 126 -2.60 -20.44 11.47
CA ASP A 126 -2.25 -21.27 11.23
C ASP A 126 -2.54 -21.87 10.10
N ARG A 127 -3.32 -21.57 9.59
CA ARG A 127 -3.34 -21.65 8.56
C ARG A 127 -2.61 -21.55 7.71
N LEU A 128 -2.59 -21.36 8.14
CA LEU A 128 -1.69 -20.97 7.68
C LEU A 128 -1.04 -21.48 7.59
N PHE A 129 -1.25 -21.99 8.05
CA PHE A 129 -0.37 -22.28 8.02
C PHE A 129 -0.34 -22.92 7.52
N ASN A 130 -0.85 -22.95 7.26
CA ASN A 130 -0.61 -23.02 6.80
C ASN A 130 -0.48 -22.92 6.04
N GLY A 131 -1.03 -22.97 5.65
CA GLY A 131 -0.64 -22.61 5.12
C GLY A 131 -0.61 -22.27 4.47
N ASN A 132 -1.16 -22.49 4.36
CA ASN A 132 -0.78 -21.85 4.11
C ASN A 132 -0.67 -21.57 3.94
N ARG A 133 -1.26 -21.94 4.09
CA ARG A 133 -0.93 -21.52 4.28
C ARG A 133 -0.57 -21.44 4.23
#